data_eb82cebbe8a3db55f6d76da86a89aa59
#
_entry.id   eb82cebbe8a3db55f6d76da86a89aa59
#
_cell.length_a   1.000
_cell.length_b   1.000
_cell.length_c   1.000
_cell.angle_alpha   90.00
_cell.angle_beta   90.00
_cell.angle_gamma   90.00
#
_symmetry.space_group_name_H-M   'P 1'
#
loop_
_entity.id
_entity.type
_entity.pdbx_description
1 polymer ?
#
loop_
_entity_poly.entity_id
_entity_poly.type
_entity_poly.pdbx_seq_one_letter_code
_entity_poly.pdbx_strand_id
1 'polypeptide(L)'
;MKDSWIEIIPNEIWTCENFLQDSMIERMLQEMETASEKTLDGGDAKHLVGNTYYNYNVVNSMRSNTEYKNAVIDRLNILYQDVFGKTASKENLSALNYFFKTFNPNTSKYDLHTESPELFGDAVFMLYLSDEQDGALKIPSKIQCDDIMTEGFKEMMEKVDVRFAGPLSIKPKKNKCVVMRVGLAHLVEPCSGQRPCVTGWSFASKEYMEKYNG
;
A
#
# COMPACT_ATOMS: atom_id res chain seq x y z
N MET A 1 16.34 -15.39 -12.55
CA MET A 1 16.94 -14.43 -11.61
C MET A 1 16.28 -14.68 -10.27
N LYS A 2 17.03 -14.97 -9.22
CA LYS A 2 16.47 -15.04 -7.87
C LYS A 2 16.01 -13.63 -7.52
N ASP A 3 14.74 -13.46 -7.35
CA ASP A 3 14.11 -12.20 -6.99
C ASP A 3 14.57 -11.86 -5.57
N SER A 4 15.45 -10.88 -5.49
CA SER A 4 16.07 -10.52 -4.22
C SER A 4 15.15 -9.56 -3.48
N TRP A 5 14.28 -10.08 -2.64
CA TRP A 5 13.72 -9.30 -1.57
C TRP A 5 14.83 -8.86 -0.62
N ILE A 6 14.84 -7.60 -0.30
CA ILE A 6 15.79 -6.99 0.63
C ILE A 6 15.03 -6.61 1.89
N GLU A 7 15.42 -7.18 3.01
CA GLU A 7 14.90 -6.77 4.31
C GLU A 7 15.53 -5.42 4.69
N ILE A 8 14.69 -4.41 4.83
CA ILE A 8 15.12 -3.02 5.16
C ILE A 8 15.05 -2.79 6.67
N ILE A 9 13.99 -3.26 7.30
CA ILE A 9 13.85 -3.28 8.77
C ILE A 9 13.57 -4.73 9.15
N PRO A 10 14.37 -5.30 10.08
CA PRO A 10 14.26 -6.70 10.46
C PRO A 10 12.84 -7.09 10.87
N ASN A 11 12.30 -8.09 10.22
CA ASN A 11 10.96 -8.64 10.41
C ASN A 11 9.78 -7.65 10.23
N GLU A 12 10.00 -6.45 9.67
CA GLU A 12 8.96 -5.43 9.51
C GLU A 12 8.78 -4.95 8.06
N ILE A 13 9.88 -4.72 7.32
CA ILE A 13 9.81 -4.12 5.99
C ILE A 13 10.76 -4.79 5.02
N TRP A 14 10.22 -5.14 3.85
CA TRP A 14 10.96 -5.71 2.72
C TRP A 14 10.70 -4.91 1.45
N THR A 15 11.69 -4.87 0.58
CA THR A 15 11.56 -4.26 -0.75
C THR A 15 12.06 -5.20 -1.84
N CYS A 16 11.44 -5.10 -3.00
CA CYS A 16 11.88 -5.78 -4.22
C CYS A 16 11.86 -4.80 -5.38
N GLU A 17 13.00 -4.62 -6.06
CA GLU A 17 13.07 -3.86 -7.31
C GLU A 17 12.82 -4.79 -8.50
N ASN A 18 12.33 -4.23 -9.60
CA ASN A 18 11.92 -5.00 -10.79
C ASN A 18 10.90 -6.11 -10.42
N PHE A 19 9.91 -5.72 -9.63
CA PHE A 19 8.93 -6.63 -9.03
C PHE A 19 8.11 -7.38 -10.09
N LEU A 20 7.67 -6.69 -11.14
CA LEU A 20 6.98 -7.28 -12.30
C LEU A 20 7.82 -7.06 -13.57
N GLN A 21 7.34 -7.58 -14.69
CA GLN A 21 7.86 -7.23 -15.99
C GLN A 21 7.52 -5.77 -16.33
N ASP A 22 8.46 -5.00 -16.88
CA ASP A 22 8.24 -3.58 -17.19
C ASP A 22 7.06 -3.36 -18.13
N SER A 23 6.86 -4.24 -19.10
CA SER A 23 5.70 -4.20 -19.99
C SER A 23 4.36 -4.34 -19.27
N MET A 24 4.33 -5.03 -18.12
CA MET A 24 3.14 -5.13 -17.29
C MET A 24 2.89 -3.82 -16.52
N ILE A 25 3.94 -3.20 -15.99
CA ILE A 25 3.85 -1.87 -15.35
C ILE A 25 3.34 -0.83 -16.34
N GLU A 26 3.85 -0.83 -17.57
CA GLU A 26 3.43 0.10 -18.62
C GLU A 26 1.95 -0.08 -19.00
N ARG A 27 1.50 -1.31 -19.13
CA ARG A 27 0.07 -1.59 -19.36
C ARG A 27 -0.81 -1.11 -18.19
N MET A 28 -0.37 -1.34 -16.94
CA MET A 28 -1.09 -0.84 -15.76
C MET A 28 -1.22 0.69 -15.77
N LEU A 29 -0.14 1.41 -16.10
CA LEU A 29 -0.16 2.87 -16.22
C LEU A 29 -1.12 3.33 -17.34
N GLN A 30 -1.07 2.73 -18.50
CA GLN A 30 -1.95 3.07 -19.63
C GLN A 30 -3.42 2.83 -19.28
N GLU A 31 -3.75 1.75 -18.60
CA GLU A 31 -5.10 1.48 -18.14
C GLU A 31 -5.58 2.52 -17.13
N MET A 32 -4.69 3.03 -16.27
CA MET A 32 -5.00 4.13 -15.35
C MET A 32 -5.34 5.42 -16.06
N GLU A 33 -4.55 5.79 -17.06
CA GLU A 33 -4.76 7.02 -17.84
C GLU A 33 -6.10 7.01 -18.58
N THR A 34 -6.57 5.84 -18.95
CA THR A 34 -7.84 5.66 -19.68
C THR A 34 -9.06 5.43 -18.77
N ALA A 35 -8.84 5.14 -17.49
CA ALA A 35 -9.92 4.88 -16.55
C ALA A 35 -10.64 6.17 -16.13
N SER A 36 -11.96 6.09 -15.98
CA SER A 36 -12.73 7.20 -15.43
C SER A 36 -12.36 7.45 -13.97
N GLU A 37 -12.07 8.71 -13.63
CA GLU A 37 -11.84 9.12 -12.24
C GLU A 37 -13.10 8.89 -11.40
N LYS A 38 -12.93 8.22 -10.27
CA LYS A 38 -13.94 8.17 -9.22
C LYS A 38 -13.39 8.86 -7.99
N THR A 39 -14.12 9.84 -7.51
CA THR A 39 -13.83 10.46 -6.22
C THR A 39 -14.28 9.51 -5.12
N LEU A 40 -13.47 9.31 -4.09
CA LEU A 40 -13.91 8.60 -2.90
C LEU A 40 -14.99 9.37 -2.18
N ASP A 41 -16.13 8.74 -1.96
CA ASP A 41 -17.07 9.19 -0.96
C ASP A 41 -16.49 8.98 0.43
N GLY A 42 -16.61 10.00 1.26
CA GLY A 42 -15.92 10.24 2.53
C GLY A 42 -15.84 9.16 3.61
N GLY A 43 -16.20 7.92 3.32
CA GLY A 43 -16.11 6.80 4.29
C GLY A 43 -14.68 6.38 4.59
N ASP A 44 -13.84 6.28 3.57
CA ASP A 44 -12.42 5.89 3.70
C ASP A 44 -11.49 7.10 3.85
N ALA A 45 -12.05 8.31 3.78
CA ALA A 45 -11.30 9.57 3.80
C ALA A 45 -10.90 10.04 5.21
N LYS A 46 -11.21 9.32 6.27
CA LYS A 46 -10.94 9.73 7.65
C LYS A 46 -9.45 9.92 7.99
N HIS A 47 -8.58 9.32 7.20
CA HIS A 47 -7.12 9.46 7.36
C HIS A 47 -6.51 10.52 6.46
N LEU A 48 -7.37 11.29 5.78
CA LEU A 48 -7.02 12.30 4.82
C LEU A 48 -7.16 13.67 5.45
N VAL A 49 -6.06 14.38 5.59
CA VAL A 49 -6.08 15.74 6.11
C VAL A 49 -6.31 16.74 5.00
N GLY A 50 -7.26 17.62 5.22
CA GLY A 50 -7.57 18.74 4.34
C GLY A 50 -8.47 18.37 3.15
N ASN A 51 -8.61 19.32 2.22
CA ASN A 51 -9.37 19.14 0.97
C ASN A 51 -8.65 18.24 -0.04
N THR A 52 -8.11 17.13 0.42
CA THR A 52 -7.32 16.20 -0.37
C THR A 52 -8.26 15.26 -1.08
N TYR A 53 -8.44 15.44 -2.37
CA TYR A 53 -9.19 14.51 -3.19
C TYR A 53 -8.26 13.36 -3.61
N TYR A 54 -8.66 12.15 -3.27
CA TYR A 54 -8.11 10.96 -3.91
C TYR A 54 -8.92 10.70 -5.17
N ASN A 55 -8.25 10.76 -6.29
CA ASN A 55 -8.78 10.13 -7.47
C ASN A 55 -8.46 8.63 -7.37
N TYR A 56 -9.42 7.85 -6.88
CA TYR A 56 -9.37 6.41 -7.07
C TYR A 56 -9.80 6.13 -8.49
N ASN A 57 -8.86 5.85 -9.34
CA ASN A 57 -9.16 5.12 -10.54
C ASN A 57 -9.36 3.66 -10.16
N VAL A 58 -10.59 3.29 -9.82
CA VAL A 58 -10.97 1.88 -9.73
C VAL A 58 -11.01 1.36 -11.16
N VAL A 59 -9.91 0.78 -11.59
CA VAL A 59 -9.88 0.09 -12.87
C VAL A 59 -10.63 -1.22 -12.68
N ASN A 60 -11.89 -1.26 -13.07
CA ASN A 60 -12.68 -2.49 -13.02
C ASN A 60 -12.02 -3.64 -13.79
N SER A 61 -11.26 -3.33 -14.84
CA SER A 61 -10.45 -4.29 -15.60
C SER A 61 -9.45 -5.03 -14.72
N MET A 62 -8.91 -4.39 -13.68
CA MET A 62 -7.93 -5.03 -12.80
C MET A 62 -8.56 -5.97 -11.78
N ARG A 63 -9.81 -5.75 -11.37
CA ARG A 63 -10.56 -6.73 -10.56
C ARG A 63 -10.71 -8.05 -11.32
N SER A 64 -10.89 -7.99 -12.63
CA SER A 64 -11.07 -9.14 -13.50
C SER A 64 -9.79 -9.62 -14.18
N ASN A 65 -8.72 -8.83 -14.18
CA ASN A 65 -7.48 -9.21 -14.87
C ASN A 65 -6.69 -10.25 -14.06
N THR A 66 -6.93 -11.50 -14.40
CA THR A 66 -6.31 -12.66 -13.75
C THR A 66 -4.79 -12.68 -13.95
N GLU A 67 -4.27 -12.14 -15.06
CA GLU A 67 -2.84 -12.10 -15.35
C GLU A 67 -2.09 -11.25 -14.31
N TYR A 68 -2.56 -10.02 -14.07
CA TYR A 68 -1.94 -9.13 -13.09
C TYR A 68 -2.03 -9.71 -11.67
N LYS A 69 -3.20 -10.23 -11.31
CA LYS A 69 -3.40 -10.86 -10.00
C LYS A 69 -2.43 -11.99 -9.75
N ASN A 70 -2.33 -12.90 -10.70
CA ASN A 70 -1.44 -14.05 -10.56
C ASN A 70 0.01 -13.59 -10.48
N ALA A 71 0.45 -12.67 -11.35
CA ALA A 71 1.81 -12.16 -11.34
C ALA A 71 2.18 -11.52 -9.98
N VAL A 72 1.29 -10.71 -9.41
CA VAL A 72 1.51 -10.10 -8.08
C VAL A 72 1.54 -11.17 -6.99
N ILE A 73 0.58 -12.10 -6.98
CA ILE A 73 0.52 -13.20 -6.01
C ILE A 73 1.78 -14.05 -6.05
N ASP A 74 2.20 -14.46 -7.25
CA ASP A 74 3.38 -15.31 -7.43
C ASP A 74 4.65 -14.63 -6.89
N ARG A 75 4.78 -13.34 -7.14
CA ARG A 75 5.93 -12.55 -6.67
C ARG A 75 5.91 -12.33 -5.16
N LEU A 76 4.75 -12.03 -4.58
CA LEU A 76 4.60 -11.88 -3.14
C LEU A 76 4.86 -13.20 -2.40
N ASN A 77 4.45 -14.33 -2.98
CA ASN A 77 4.60 -15.63 -2.36
C ASN A 77 6.06 -16.05 -2.19
N ILE A 78 6.99 -15.54 -3.00
CA ILE A 78 8.42 -15.74 -2.79
C ILE A 78 8.85 -15.23 -1.40
N LEU A 79 8.35 -14.06 -1.00
CA LEU A 79 8.61 -13.50 0.32
C LEU A 79 7.76 -14.15 1.41
N TYR A 80 6.47 -14.34 1.14
CA TYR A 80 5.51 -14.71 2.17
C TYR A 80 5.72 -16.10 2.73
N GLN A 81 6.16 -17.05 1.91
CA GLN A 81 6.53 -18.39 2.37
C GLN A 81 7.69 -18.35 3.37
N ASP A 82 8.69 -17.52 3.09
CA ASP A 82 9.88 -17.42 3.94
C ASP A 82 9.61 -16.65 5.25
N VAL A 83 8.83 -15.55 5.17
CA VAL A 83 8.67 -14.62 6.29
C VAL A 83 7.45 -14.94 7.16
N PHE A 84 6.34 -15.34 6.55
CA PHE A 84 5.08 -15.56 7.25
C PHE A 84 4.68 -17.04 7.36
N GLY A 85 5.39 -17.94 6.65
CA GLY A 85 5.00 -19.36 6.55
C GLY A 85 3.63 -19.55 5.89
N LYS A 86 3.17 -18.58 5.10
CA LYS A 86 1.84 -18.53 4.48
C LYS A 86 1.95 -18.29 2.99
N THR A 87 0.89 -18.62 2.27
CA THR A 87 0.77 -18.38 0.84
C THR A 87 -0.41 -17.48 0.56
N ALA A 88 -0.17 -16.36 -0.12
CA ALA A 88 -1.24 -15.51 -0.62
C ALA A 88 -1.98 -16.19 -1.78
N SER A 89 -3.27 -16.00 -1.83
CA SER A 89 -4.16 -16.49 -2.88
C SER A 89 -5.21 -15.44 -3.24
N LYS A 90 -6.01 -15.70 -4.22
CA LYS A 90 -7.10 -14.79 -4.61
C LYS A 90 -8.14 -14.58 -3.50
N GLU A 91 -8.25 -15.53 -2.58
CA GLU A 91 -9.22 -15.54 -1.50
C GLU A 91 -8.75 -14.75 -0.28
N ASN A 92 -7.44 -14.54 -0.11
CA ASN A 92 -6.87 -13.88 1.06
C ASN A 92 -6.03 -12.63 0.74
N LEU A 93 -5.94 -12.27 -0.54
CA LEU A 93 -5.30 -11.03 -1.00
C LEU A 93 -6.37 -10.00 -1.35
N SER A 94 -6.64 -9.06 -0.46
CA SER A 94 -7.63 -8.00 -0.67
C SER A 94 -7.24 -7.00 -1.76
N ALA A 95 -5.99 -7.00 -2.17
CA ALA A 95 -5.46 -6.25 -3.30
C ALA A 95 -6.15 -6.54 -4.63
N LEU A 96 -7.07 -7.43 -4.63
CA LEU A 96 -7.91 -7.64 -5.81
C LEU A 96 -8.83 -6.44 -6.09
N ASN A 97 -8.98 -5.56 -5.12
CA ASN A 97 -9.46 -4.21 -5.31
C ASN A 97 -8.23 -3.31 -5.53
N TYR A 98 -7.59 -3.41 -6.70
CA TYR A 98 -6.49 -2.54 -7.06
C TYR A 98 -6.96 -1.09 -7.06
N PHE A 99 -6.72 -0.41 -5.96
CA PHE A 99 -6.85 1.02 -5.91
C PHE A 99 -5.58 1.62 -6.51
N PHE A 100 -5.66 2.03 -7.76
CA PHE A 100 -4.63 2.94 -8.27
C PHE A 100 -4.84 4.28 -7.57
N LYS A 101 -3.91 4.60 -6.70
CA LYS A 101 -3.90 5.91 -6.06
C LYS A 101 -3.08 6.84 -6.93
N THR A 102 -3.76 7.75 -7.62
CA THR A 102 -3.09 8.93 -8.13
C THR A 102 -3.20 10.00 -7.07
N PHE A 103 -2.07 10.49 -6.58
CA PHE A 103 -2.06 11.63 -5.69
C PHE A 103 -2.11 12.90 -6.54
N ASN A 104 -2.98 13.82 -6.20
CA ASN A 104 -3.01 15.12 -6.86
C ASN A 104 -1.76 15.92 -6.48
N PRO A 105 -1.15 16.64 -7.45
CA PRO A 105 0.00 17.47 -7.17
C PRO A 105 -0.23 18.42 -6.00
N ASN A 106 0.73 18.51 -5.10
CA ASN A 106 0.84 19.47 -4.00
C ASN A 106 -0.12 19.33 -2.82
N THR A 107 -1.08 18.40 -2.82
CA THR A 107 -2.10 18.35 -1.77
C THR A 107 -2.30 17.00 -1.13
N SER A 108 -1.87 15.93 -1.77
CA SER A 108 -2.20 14.59 -1.32
C SER A 108 -1.13 14.02 -0.42
N LYS A 109 -1.48 13.76 0.81
CA LYS A 109 -0.66 13.07 1.82
C LYS A 109 -1.52 12.05 2.55
N TYR A 110 -0.88 11.07 3.15
CA TYR A 110 -1.49 10.21 4.16
C TYR A 110 -0.91 10.58 5.52
N ASP A 111 -1.77 10.93 6.43
CA ASP A 111 -1.36 11.16 7.80
C ASP A 111 -0.87 9.88 8.47
N LEU A 112 -0.23 10.07 9.60
CA LEU A 112 0.21 8.99 10.45
C LEU A 112 -0.96 8.06 10.78
N HIS A 113 -0.81 6.81 10.42
CA HIS A 113 -1.80 5.76 10.66
C HIS A 113 -1.14 4.39 10.75
N THR A 114 -1.94 3.40 11.04
CA THR A 114 -1.63 1.97 10.94
C THR A 114 -2.92 1.22 10.62
N GLU A 115 -2.82 0.00 10.18
CA GLU A 115 -3.96 -0.88 9.97
C GLU A 115 -4.09 -1.89 11.11
N SER A 116 -5.33 -2.28 11.43
CA SER A 116 -5.60 -3.35 12.38
C SER A 116 -5.29 -4.72 11.78
N PRO A 117 -4.42 -5.53 12.39
CA PRO A 117 -4.15 -6.89 11.92
C PRO A 117 -5.39 -7.78 11.87
N GLU A 118 -6.36 -7.55 12.74
CA GLU A 118 -7.61 -8.33 12.77
C GLU A 118 -8.42 -8.19 11.47
N LEU A 119 -8.41 -6.99 10.87
CA LEU A 119 -9.13 -6.71 9.63
C LEU A 119 -8.27 -6.92 8.41
N PHE A 120 -7.08 -6.35 8.42
CA PHE A 120 -6.23 -6.22 7.23
C PHE A 120 -5.21 -7.35 7.08
N GLY A 121 -5.12 -8.25 8.05
CA GLY A 121 -4.23 -9.40 8.03
C GLY A 121 -2.79 -9.08 8.41
N ASP A 122 -1.82 -9.80 7.81
CA ASP A 122 -0.44 -9.77 8.30
C ASP A 122 0.44 -8.74 7.57
N ALA A 123 0.12 -8.43 6.32
CA ALA A 123 0.99 -7.60 5.50
C ALA A 123 0.21 -6.68 4.55
N VAL A 124 0.72 -5.47 4.37
CA VAL A 124 0.37 -4.54 3.31
C VAL A 124 1.50 -4.48 2.30
N PHE A 125 1.17 -4.45 1.01
CA PHE A 125 2.15 -4.19 -0.03
C PHE A 125 1.79 -2.94 -0.81
N MET A 126 2.81 -2.30 -1.37
CA MET A 126 2.69 -1.14 -2.24
C MET A 126 3.66 -1.30 -3.41
N LEU A 127 3.12 -1.35 -4.63
CA LEU A 127 3.87 -1.38 -5.87
C LEU A 127 3.84 0.00 -6.51
N TYR A 128 4.98 0.65 -6.64
CA TYR A 128 5.10 1.93 -7.34
C TYR A 128 5.15 1.71 -8.84
N LEU A 129 4.37 2.50 -9.58
CA LEU A 129 4.29 2.41 -11.03
C LEU A 129 5.10 3.50 -11.74
N SER A 130 5.57 4.52 -11.00
CA SER A 130 6.39 5.62 -11.53
C SER A 130 7.55 5.96 -10.59
N ASP A 131 8.51 6.71 -11.11
CA ASP A 131 9.57 7.36 -10.36
C ASP A 131 9.10 8.75 -9.92
N GLU A 132 9.11 9.01 -8.60
CA GLU A 132 8.75 10.32 -8.06
C GLU A 132 9.84 10.84 -7.14
N GLN A 133 10.03 12.16 -7.12
CA GLN A 133 11.07 12.80 -6.30
C GLN A 133 10.63 12.98 -4.85
N ASP A 134 9.34 13.06 -4.60
CA ASP A 134 8.69 13.27 -3.31
C ASP A 134 7.56 12.24 -3.08
N GLY A 135 6.70 12.46 -2.10
CA GLY A 135 5.65 11.49 -1.77
C GLY A 135 6.19 10.21 -1.14
N ALA A 136 7.28 10.31 -0.39
CA ALA A 136 7.91 9.15 0.23
C ALA A 136 7.00 8.49 1.27
N LEU A 137 7.07 7.17 1.34
CA LEU A 137 6.56 6.41 2.47
C LEU A 137 7.52 6.63 3.65
N LYS A 138 7.00 7.14 4.76
CA LYS A 138 7.74 7.37 6.01
C LYS A 138 7.34 6.38 7.08
N ILE A 139 8.33 5.82 7.71
CA ILE A 139 8.18 5.02 8.92
C ILE A 139 8.85 5.81 10.04
N PRO A 140 8.07 6.49 10.88
CA PRO A 140 8.65 7.31 11.94
C PRO A 140 9.15 6.44 13.10
N SER A 141 10.13 6.96 13.83
CA SER A 141 10.43 6.47 15.18
C SER A 141 9.31 6.87 16.14
N LYS A 142 9.27 6.27 17.33
CA LYS A 142 8.29 6.64 18.36
C LYS A 142 8.37 8.13 18.71
N ILE A 143 9.59 8.66 18.87
CA ILE A 143 9.80 10.09 19.19
C ILE A 143 9.21 10.99 18.10
N GLN A 144 9.46 10.66 16.84
CA GLN A 144 8.90 11.43 15.73
C GLN A 144 7.37 11.32 15.64
N CYS A 145 6.80 10.20 16.05
CA CYS A 145 5.35 10.05 16.12
C CYS A 145 4.74 10.97 17.17
N ASP A 146 5.36 11.09 18.34
CA ASP A 146 4.86 11.93 19.42
C ASP A 146 4.72 13.40 18.99
N ASP A 147 5.59 13.88 18.08
CA ASP A 147 5.58 15.24 17.55
C ASP A 147 4.46 15.49 16.49
N ILE A 148 4.00 14.44 15.80
CA ILE A 148 3.04 14.55 14.69
C ILE A 148 1.72 13.81 14.95
N MET A 149 1.55 13.31 16.17
CA MET A 149 0.42 12.48 16.56
C MET A 149 -0.89 13.28 16.55
N THR A 150 -1.89 12.76 15.84
CA THR A 150 -3.26 13.27 15.87
C THR A 150 -4.10 12.56 16.93
N GLU A 151 -5.21 13.17 17.37
CA GLU A 151 -6.15 12.50 18.29
C GLU A 151 -6.68 11.19 17.71
N GLY A 152 -6.99 11.17 16.40
CA GLY A 152 -7.44 9.93 15.73
C GLY A 152 -6.40 8.82 15.76
N PHE A 153 -5.11 9.16 15.71
CA PHE A 153 -4.05 8.15 15.85
C PHE A 153 -3.92 7.66 17.29
N LYS A 154 -4.09 8.52 18.28
CA LYS A 154 -4.14 8.13 19.70
C LYS A 154 -5.26 7.14 19.98
N GLU A 155 -6.47 7.44 19.48
CA GLU A 155 -7.62 6.52 19.59
C GLU A 155 -7.35 5.16 18.91
N MET A 156 -6.59 5.17 17.82
CA MET A 156 -6.18 3.94 17.14
C MET A 156 -5.19 3.13 17.99
N MET A 157 -4.23 3.79 18.63
CA MET A 157 -3.26 3.15 19.54
C MET A 157 -3.90 2.47 20.74
N GLU A 158 -5.08 2.91 21.15
CA GLU A 158 -5.85 2.24 22.22
C GLU A 158 -6.46 0.89 21.77
N LYS A 159 -6.64 0.72 20.46
CA LYS A 159 -7.33 -0.43 19.85
C LYS A 159 -6.40 -1.41 19.14
N VAL A 160 -5.23 -0.94 18.75
CA VAL A 160 -4.25 -1.70 17.94
C VAL A 160 -2.90 -1.63 18.61
N ASP A 161 -2.20 -2.75 18.68
CA ASP A 161 -0.79 -2.79 19.09
C ASP A 161 0.08 -2.18 17.98
N VAL A 162 0.36 -0.88 18.13
CA VAL A 162 1.10 -0.10 17.14
C VAL A 162 2.60 -0.24 17.35
N ARG A 163 3.29 -0.66 16.29
CA ARG A 163 4.75 -0.78 16.29
C ARG A 163 5.41 0.44 15.63
N PHE A 164 6.60 0.79 16.13
CA PHE A 164 7.42 1.90 15.65
C PHE A 164 8.80 1.36 15.29
N ALA A 165 9.17 1.46 14.04
CA ALA A 165 10.41 0.85 13.54
C ALA A 165 11.38 1.83 12.85
N GLY A 166 10.98 3.11 12.68
CA GLY A 166 11.79 4.13 12.01
C GLY A 166 12.93 4.72 12.87
N PRO A 167 13.59 5.75 12.33
CA PRO A 167 13.18 6.50 11.15
C PRO A 167 13.63 5.86 9.83
N LEU A 168 12.69 5.77 8.88
CA LEU A 168 12.96 5.31 7.51
C LEU A 168 12.13 6.13 6.51
N SER A 169 12.71 6.39 5.34
CA SER A 169 12.04 7.05 4.21
C SER A 169 12.27 6.23 2.94
N ILE A 170 11.19 5.81 2.29
CA ILE A 170 11.22 5.05 1.04
C ILE A 170 10.61 5.90 -0.05
N LYS A 171 11.43 6.35 -1.00
CA LYS A 171 10.97 7.10 -2.17
C LYS A 171 10.30 6.18 -3.18
N PRO A 172 9.23 6.66 -3.85
CA PRO A 172 8.67 5.96 -4.98
C PRO A 172 9.74 5.72 -6.06
N LYS A 173 9.77 4.50 -6.58
CA LYS A 173 10.60 4.10 -7.71
C LYS A 173 9.81 3.15 -8.58
N LYS A 174 9.77 3.40 -9.89
CA LYS A 174 9.06 2.55 -10.85
C LYS A 174 9.44 1.08 -10.63
N ASN A 175 8.42 0.23 -10.58
CA ASN A 175 8.56 -1.21 -10.45
C ASN A 175 9.25 -1.68 -9.15
N LYS A 176 9.20 -0.85 -8.10
CA LYS A 176 9.59 -1.23 -6.74
C LYS A 176 8.34 -1.62 -5.95
N CYS A 177 8.38 -2.80 -5.35
CA CYS A 177 7.39 -3.24 -4.37
C CYS A 177 7.95 -3.08 -2.95
N VAL A 178 7.13 -2.55 -2.06
CA VAL A 178 7.39 -2.49 -0.61
C VAL A 178 6.36 -3.38 0.07
N VAL A 179 6.80 -4.24 0.97
CA VAL A 179 5.92 -5.01 1.86
C VAL A 179 6.22 -4.60 3.28
N MET A 180 5.17 -4.32 4.06
CA MET A 180 5.26 -4.01 5.48
C MET A 180 4.35 -4.93 6.28
N ARG A 181 4.72 -5.25 7.52
CA ARG A 181 3.78 -5.86 8.46
C ARG A 181 2.67 -4.86 8.83
N VAL A 182 1.44 -5.33 8.82
CA VAL A 182 0.29 -4.58 9.37
C VAL A 182 0.51 -4.33 10.86
N GLY A 183 0.10 -3.17 11.35
CA GLY A 183 0.37 -2.71 12.73
C GLY A 183 1.59 -1.78 12.85
N LEU A 184 2.32 -1.55 11.76
CA LEU A 184 3.45 -0.62 11.75
C LEU A 184 2.97 0.81 11.49
N ALA A 185 3.36 1.77 12.35
CA ALA A 185 3.05 3.19 12.17
C ALA A 185 3.74 3.74 10.93
N HIS A 186 2.99 4.37 10.03
CA HIS A 186 3.51 4.94 8.80
C HIS A 186 2.68 6.12 8.30
N LEU A 187 3.26 6.89 7.39
CA LEU A 187 2.60 8.00 6.69
C LEU A 187 3.15 8.13 5.27
N VAL A 188 2.46 8.89 4.43
CA VAL A 188 2.96 9.26 3.10
C VAL A 188 3.09 10.78 3.04
N GLU A 189 4.28 11.25 2.68
CA GLU A 189 4.55 12.68 2.49
C GLU A 189 3.75 13.26 1.32
N PRO A 190 3.50 14.57 1.31
CA PRO A 190 2.94 15.24 0.15
C PRO A 190 3.72 14.94 -1.12
N CYS A 191 3.02 14.82 -2.23
CA CYS A 191 3.59 14.60 -3.55
C CYS A 191 3.29 15.78 -4.46
N SER A 192 4.30 16.32 -5.13
CA SER A 192 4.17 17.42 -6.08
C SER A 192 3.67 16.97 -7.46
N GLY A 193 3.80 15.69 -7.76
CA GLY A 193 3.32 15.04 -8.98
C GLY A 193 2.20 14.03 -8.73
N GLN A 194 1.86 13.27 -9.75
CA GLN A 194 1.04 12.07 -9.60
C GLN A 194 1.92 10.95 -9.04
N ARG A 195 1.35 10.16 -8.12
CA ARG A 195 2.03 9.03 -7.51
C ARG A 195 1.23 7.74 -7.74
N PRO A 196 1.28 7.19 -8.96
CA PRO A 196 0.55 5.97 -9.26
C PRO A 196 1.17 4.79 -8.51
N CYS A 197 0.33 4.08 -7.78
CA CYS A 197 0.74 2.87 -7.07
C CYS A 197 -0.43 1.90 -6.92
N VAL A 198 -0.08 0.63 -6.79
CA VAL A 198 -1.01 -0.45 -6.40
C VAL A 198 -0.77 -0.75 -4.94
N THR A 199 -1.81 -0.73 -4.14
CA THR A 199 -1.73 -1.09 -2.71
C THR A 199 -2.71 -2.21 -2.42
N GLY A 200 -2.34 -3.12 -1.55
CA GLY A 200 -3.22 -4.18 -1.12
C GLY A 200 -2.75 -4.86 0.17
N TRP A 201 -3.65 -5.61 0.76
CA TRP A 201 -3.43 -6.30 2.03
C TRP A 201 -3.49 -7.80 1.84
N SER A 202 -2.60 -8.52 2.50
CA SER A 202 -2.46 -9.95 2.40
C SER A 202 -2.91 -10.61 3.70
N PHE A 203 -3.64 -11.72 3.55
CA PHE A 203 -4.21 -12.47 4.65
C PHE A 203 -5.30 -11.71 5.42
N ALA A 204 -5.98 -10.78 4.75
CA ALA A 204 -7.09 -10.03 5.32
C ALA A 204 -8.21 -10.96 5.82
N SER A 205 -8.96 -10.49 6.82
CA SER A 205 -10.06 -11.26 7.41
C SER A 205 -11.14 -11.57 6.38
N LYS A 206 -11.87 -12.67 6.62
CA LYS A 206 -12.99 -13.05 5.75
C LYS A 206 -14.06 -11.94 5.72
N GLU A 207 -14.34 -11.30 6.85
CA GLU A 207 -15.26 -10.18 6.97
C GLU A 207 -14.84 -9.01 6.07
N TYR A 208 -13.55 -8.65 6.08
CA TYR A 208 -13.01 -7.62 5.21
C TYR A 208 -13.15 -7.99 3.74
N MET A 209 -12.80 -9.24 3.38
CA MET A 209 -12.89 -9.74 2.01
C MET A 209 -14.33 -9.72 1.49
N GLU A 210 -15.30 -10.14 2.28
CA GLU A 210 -16.73 -10.14 1.90
C GLU A 210 -17.26 -8.71 1.72
N LYS A 211 -16.87 -7.78 2.58
CA LYS A 211 -17.31 -6.38 2.51
C LYS A 211 -16.78 -5.63 1.29
N TYR A 212 -15.54 -5.89 0.88
CA TYR A 212 -14.85 -5.10 -0.16
C TYR A 212 -14.62 -5.84 -1.48
N ASN A 213 -14.84 -7.16 -1.54
CA ASN A 213 -14.75 -7.97 -2.76
C ASN A 213 -16.12 -8.43 -3.30
N GLY A 214 -17.21 -8.08 -2.61
CA GLY A 214 -18.59 -8.39 -3.01
C GLY A 214 -19.08 -7.56 -4.19
#